data_164486c7092896d581a890adf105c04c
#
_entry.id   164486c7092896d581a890adf105c04c
#
_cell.length_a   1.000
_cell.length_b   1.000
_cell.length_c   1.000
_cell.angle_alpha   90.00
_cell.angle_beta   90.00
_cell.angle_gamma   90.00
#
_symmetry.space_group_name_H-M   'P 1'
#
loop_
_entity.id
_entity.type
_entity.pdbx_description
1 polymer ?
#
loop_
_entity_poly.entity_id
_entity_poly.type
_entity_poly.pdbx_seq_one_letter_code
_entity_poly.pdbx_strand_id
1 'polypeptide(L)'
;MKKQYLSAISLAVGLISSQAYAADCSAVNTYPDWPQKNWQGQPSHANTGDKLVHNNTLYQAKWWTSSEPGTGSAWQYVGRCDTGVHITPVEKYGRLQVCGTGLCSEAKQRIQLRGMSSHGLQWHGLGKCLTDKSLDVLSYDWQADVLRLSLYVQEGGYETDPVGFTNQMHTLIEMASARGLYVLVDWHQLDPGDPNYNVEAAKTFFTEIVTKHKHRNNLLYDIANEPNGVPWSAVRHYAEQVIPVIRNIQPNALIMVGTHGWSTFGASMSDGDLQDVIDDPVPFENIMYTFHFYAAAHTDYHRNMLDRASDIFPVFVSEFGTQHYTGGGANDFVSSQKYIDLMARKKISWTNWNYSDDPLSGAAFKVGSCASQNFADSELKEAGAWIKAKILEGR
;
A
#
# COMPACT_ATOMS: atom_id res chain seq x y z
N MET A 1 65.99 9.85 4.57
CA MET A 1 64.53 10.22 4.44
C MET A 1 63.84 9.12 3.67
N LYS A 2 63.14 8.20 4.38
CA LYS A 2 62.33 7.14 3.77
C LYS A 2 60.87 7.60 3.79
N LYS A 3 60.26 7.81 2.61
CA LYS A 3 58.83 8.06 2.46
C LYS A 3 58.11 6.74 2.58
N GLN A 4 57.25 6.61 3.60
CA GLN A 4 56.26 5.54 3.72
C GLN A 4 55.04 5.94 2.91
N TYR A 5 54.64 5.11 1.95
CA TYR A 5 53.36 5.17 1.26
C TYR A 5 52.34 4.40 2.08
N LEU A 6 51.35 5.09 2.65
CA LEU A 6 50.17 4.49 3.23
C LEU A 6 49.21 4.15 2.09
N SER A 7 49.02 2.86 1.87
CA SER A 7 48.00 2.34 0.94
C SER A 7 46.63 2.35 1.63
N ALA A 8 45.72 3.19 1.16
CA ALA A 8 44.33 3.19 1.62
C ALA A 8 43.62 2.00 0.97
N ILE A 9 43.24 1.01 1.79
CA ILE A 9 42.37 -0.07 1.38
C ILE A 9 40.92 0.46 1.50
N SER A 10 40.32 0.76 0.37
CA SER A 10 38.86 1.03 0.29
C SER A 10 38.12 -0.27 0.47
N LEU A 11 37.51 -0.45 1.63
CA LEU A 11 36.49 -1.50 1.84
C LEU A 11 35.24 -1.09 1.07
N ALA A 12 34.98 -1.71 -0.06
CA ALA A 12 33.68 -1.66 -0.72
C ALA A 12 32.72 -2.50 0.13
N VAL A 13 31.90 -1.83 0.94
CA VAL A 13 30.73 -2.44 1.57
C VAL A 13 29.71 -2.66 0.46
N GLY A 14 29.66 -3.89 -0.05
CA GLY A 14 28.60 -4.32 -0.95
C GLY A 14 27.26 -4.21 -0.21
N LEU A 15 26.43 -3.26 -0.61
CA LEU A 15 25.02 -3.22 -0.25
C LEU A 15 24.37 -4.47 -0.85
N ILE A 16 24.19 -5.50 -0.03
CA ILE A 16 23.30 -6.62 -0.37
C ILE A 16 21.89 -6.05 -0.27
N SER A 17 21.37 -5.59 -1.41
CA SER A 17 19.92 -5.41 -1.54
C SER A 17 19.30 -6.78 -1.38
N SER A 18 18.51 -7.00 -0.34
CA SER A 18 17.64 -8.16 -0.23
C SER A 18 16.52 -8.00 -1.28
N GLN A 19 16.81 -8.38 -2.51
CA GLN A 19 15.77 -8.64 -3.49
C GLN A 19 15.00 -9.84 -2.96
N ALA A 20 13.68 -9.74 -2.85
CA ALA A 20 12.83 -10.91 -2.72
C ALA A 20 12.98 -11.66 -4.06
N TYR A 21 13.89 -12.62 -4.09
CA TYR A 21 14.02 -13.49 -5.25
C TYR A 21 12.74 -14.29 -5.38
N ALA A 22 12.14 -14.27 -6.56
CA ALA A 22 11.17 -15.28 -6.92
C ALA A 22 11.78 -16.66 -6.61
N ALA A 23 10.94 -17.58 -6.16
CA ALA A 23 11.43 -18.91 -5.81
C ALA A 23 11.99 -19.62 -7.05
N ASP A 24 13.16 -20.23 -6.92
CA ASP A 24 13.69 -21.08 -7.98
C ASP A 24 12.84 -22.37 -8.09
N CYS A 25 12.07 -22.45 -9.15
CA CYS A 25 11.19 -23.58 -9.45
C CYS A 25 11.74 -24.51 -10.54
N SER A 26 12.92 -24.24 -11.08
CA SER A 26 13.43 -24.89 -12.29
C SER A 26 13.65 -26.39 -12.15
N ALA A 27 13.87 -26.88 -10.93
CA ALA A 27 14.10 -28.31 -10.65
C ALA A 27 12.99 -28.93 -9.78
N VAL A 28 11.80 -28.31 -9.73
CA VAL A 28 10.71 -28.76 -8.88
C VAL A 28 9.54 -29.26 -9.74
N ASN A 29 8.99 -30.43 -9.36
CA ASN A 29 7.84 -31.00 -10.05
C ASN A 29 6.63 -30.04 -10.01
N THR A 30 5.88 -30.02 -11.09
CA THR A 30 4.63 -29.24 -11.16
C THR A 30 3.45 -30.18 -10.88
N TYR A 31 2.56 -29.79 -9.96
CA TYR A 31 1.33 -30.53 -9.69
C TYR A 31 0.52 -30.75 -10.98
N PRO A 32 0.00 -31.96 -11.24
CA PRO A 32 -0.12 -33.09 -10.32
C PRO A 32 1.03 -34.15 -10.40
N ASP A 33 2.21 -33.78 -10.88
CA ASP A 33 3.37 -34.70 -10.89
C ASP A 33 4.02 -34.75 -9.49
N TRP A 34 3.50 -35.65 -8.65
CA TRP A 34 3.90 -35.78 -7.26
C TRP A 34 5.36 -36.25 -7.11
N PRO A 35 6.13 -35.70 -6.14
CA PRO A 35 7.52 -36.08 -5.90
C PRO A 35 7.66 -37.53 -5.36
N GLN A 36 6.63 -38.06 -4.72
CA GLN A 36 6.61 -39.40 -4.15
C GLN A 36 5.64 -40.32 -4.87
N LYS A 37 5.94 -41.61 -4.85
CA LYS A 37 5.16 -42.64 -5.53
C LYS A 37 4.49 -43.58 -4.52
N ASN A 38 3.34 -44.11 -4.89
CA ASN A 38 2.67 -45.20 -4.17
C ASN A 38 3.38 -46.54 -4.42
N TRP A 39 2.88 -47.59 -3.77
CA TRP A 39 3.41 -48.95 -3.91
C TRP A 39 3.28 -49.54 -5.33
N GLN A 40 2.46 -48.96 -6.18
CA GLN A 40 2.32 -49.32 -7.60
C GLN A 40 3.26 -48.53 -8.50
N GLY A 41 4.11 -47.64 -7.93
CA GLY A 41 5.05 -46.82 -8.66
C GLY A 41 4.46 -45.58 -9.31
N GLN A 42 3.20 -45.20 -8.97
CA GLN A 42 2.54 -44.01 -9.52
C GLN A 42 2.74 -42.77 -8.61
N PRO A 43 3.00 -41.57 -9.17
CA PRO A 43 3.04 -40.34 -8.42
C PRO A 43 1.76 -40.12 -7.61
N SER A 44 1.85 -39.83 -6.31
CA SER A 44 0.66 -39.87 -5.46
C SER A 44 0.65 -38.92 -4.26
N HIS A 45 1.79 -38.45 -3.77
CA HIS A 45 1.86 -37.64 -2.55
C HIS A 45 3.19 -36.89 -2.41
N ALA A 46 3.25 -36.03 -1.41
CA ALA A 46 4.47 -35.39 -0.92
C ALA A 46 4.73 -35.76 0.54
N ASN A 47 5.99 -35.94 0.90
CA ASN A 47 6.45 -36.10 2.27
C ASN A 47 6.86 -34.73 2.87
N THR A 48 7.09 -34.69 4.18
CA THR A 48 7.61 -33.51 4.87
C THR A 48 8.87 -32.99 4.18
N GLY A 49 8.87 -31.71 3.80
CA GLY A 49 9.99 -31.05 3.13
C GLY A 49 9.96 -31.12 1.62
N ASP A 50 9.17 -32.02 1.01
CA ASP A 50 9.02 -32.06 -0.45
C ASP A 50 8.40 -30.78 -0.99
N LYS A 51 8.85 -30.36 -2.17
CA LYS A 51 8.37 -29.15 -2.83
C LYS A 51 7.57 -29.51 -4.09
N LEU A 52 6.55 -28.70 -4.37
CA LEU A 52 5.73 -28.79 -5.59
C LEU A 52 5.39 -27.37 -6.08
N VAL A 53 5.41 -27.20 -7.38
CA VAL A 53 4.88 -26.02 -8.05
C VAL A 53 3.40 -26.23 -8.37
N HIS A 54 2.57 -25.28 -8.02
CA HIS A 54 1.16 -25.24 -8.43
C HIS A 54 0.75 -23.79 -8.69
N ASN A 55 0.09 -23.54 -9.83
CA ASN A 55 -0.33 -22.19 -10.24
C ASN A 55 0.80 -21.15 -10.09
N ASN A 56 1.97 -21.48 -10.68
CA ASN A 56 3.16 -20.64 -10.66
C ASN A 56 3.67 -20.26 -9.27
N THR A 57 3.40 -21.08 -8.27
CA THR A 57 3.77 -20.87 -6.87
C THR A 57 4.44 -22.11 -6.32
N LEU A 58 5.54 -21.92 -5.61
CA LEU A 58 6.28 -22.97 -4.92
C LEU A 58 5.70 -23.19 -3.54
N TYR A 59 5.34 -24.45 -3.26
CA TYR A 59 4.88 -24.89 -1.96
C TYR A 59 5.80 -25.96 -1.38
N GLN A 60 5.91 -26.03 -0.06
CA GLN A 60 6.61 -27.09 0.66
C GLN A 60 5.66 -27.84 1.59
N ALA A 61 5.66 -29.17 1.53
CA ALA A 61 4.85 -29.99 2.41
C ALA A 61 5.38 -29.93 3.84
N LYS A 62 4.52 -29.61 4.81
CA LYS A 62 4.83 -29.59 6.26
C LYS A 62 4.80 -30.98 6.87
N TRP A 63 4.02 -31.87 6.27
CA TRP A 63 3.89 -33.30 6.60
C TRP A 63 3.41 -34.07 5.37
N TRP A 64 3.33 -35.39 5.49
CA TRP A 64 2.78 -36.24 4.43
C TRP A 64 1.41 -35.73 3.95
N THR A 65 1.23 -35.54 2.66
CA THR A 65 -0.03 -35.05 2.09
C THR A 65 -0.23 -35.50 0.66
N SER A 66 -1.49 -35.78 0.31
CA SER A 66 -1.99 -35.94 -1.06
C SER A 66 -2.99 -34.87 -1.45
N SER A 67 -3.11 -33.78 -0.64
CA SER A 67 -3.95 -32.63 -0.97
C SER A 67 -3.27 -31.74 -2.00
N GLU A 68 -4.06 -31.05 -2.80
CA GLU A 68 -3.60 -30.07 -3.77
C GLU A 68 -2.73 -28.99 -3.09
N PRO A 69 -1.54 -28.64 -3.65
CA PRO A 69 -0.69 -27.62 -3.10
C PRO A 69 -1.40 -26.27 -3.02
N GLY A 70 -1.24 -25.61 -1.87
CA GLY A 70 -1.89 -24.32 -1.59
C GLY A 70 -3.29 -24.44 -0.99
N THR A 71 -3.82 -25.66 -0.82
CA THR A 71 -5.07 -25.92 -0.11
C THR A 71 -4.80 -26.47 1.28
N GLY A 72 -5.57 -26.00 2.28
CA GLY A 72 -5.47 -26.47 3.66
C GLY A 72 -4.13 -26.17 4.34
N SER A 73 -3.91 -26.81 5.50
CA SER A 73 -2.77 -26.54 6.40
C SER A 73 -1.52 -27.38 6.12
N ALA A 74 -1.60 -28.35 5.20
CA ALA A 74 -0.48 -29.26 4.90
C ALA A 74 0.67 -28.59 4.13
N TRP A 75 0.42 -27.48 3.48
CA TRP A 75 1.36 -26.79 2.64
C TRP A 75 1.85 -25.48 3.28
N GLN A 76 3.13 -25.24 3.15
CA GLN A 76 3.75 -23.93 3.40
C GLN A 76 3.95 -23.24 2.06
N TYR A 77 3.48 -22.00 1.94
CA TYR A 77 3.84 -21.10 0.86
C TYR A 77 5.34 -20.76 0.94
N VAL A 78 6.07 -20.89 -0.16
CA VAL A 78 7.50 -20.56 -0.24
C VAL A 78 7.73 -19.28 -1.03
N GLY A 79 7.03 -19.12 -2.17
CA GLY A 79 7.14 -17.94 -3.02
C GLY A 79 6.60 -18.22 -4.43
N ARG A 80 6.46 -17.17 -5.23
CA ARG A 80 6.14 -17.36 -6.66
C ARG A 80 7.38 -17.82 -7.41
N CYS A 81 7.13 -18.66 -8.42
CA CYS A 81 8.18 -19.04 -9.36
C CYS A 81 8.59 -17.87 -10.23
N ASP A 82 9.89 -17.76 -10.53
CA ASP A 82 10.38 -16.79 -11.50
C ASP A 82 9.87 -17.14 -12.89
N THR A 83 9.06 -16.29 -13.50
CA THR A 83 8.51 -16.48 -14.85
C THR A 83 9.12 -15.56 -15.89
N GLY A 84 10.19 -14.83 -15.53
CA GLY A 84 10.83 -13.86 -16.40
C GLY A 84 10.96 -12.48 -15.76
N VAL A 85 11.50 -11.51 -16.48
CA VAL A 85 11.79 -10.17 -15.99
C VAL A 85 10.49 -9.45 -15.62
N HIS A 86 10.14 -9.42 -14.33
CA HIS A 86 9.11 -8.56 -13.80
C HIS A 86 9.77 -7.24 -13.36
N ILE A 87 9.56 -6.18 -14.15
CA ILE A 87 10.04 -4.84 -13.78
C ILE A 87 9.07 -4.29 -12.72
N THR A 88 9.56 -4.15 -11.52
CA THR A 88 8.76 -3.62 -10.40
C THR A 88 8.46 -2.12 -10.58
N PRO A 89 7.40 -1.59 -9.94
CA PRO A 89 7.11 -0.16 -9.98
C PRO A 89 8.29 0.72 -9.55
N VAL A 90 9.05 0.29 -8.52
CA VAL A 90 10.21 1.04 -8.03
C VAL A 90 11.37 1.02 -9.02
N GLU A 91 11.64 -0.10 -9.69
CA GLU A 91 12.63 -0.18 -10.76
C GLU A 91 12.23 0.68 -11.97
N LYS A 92 10.94 0.70 -12.29
CA LYS A 92 10.38 1.46 -13.42
C LYS A 92 10.42 2.97 -13.21
N TYR A 93 10.10 3.44 -12.00
CA TYR A 93 9.89 4.86 -11.75
C TYR A 93 10.94 5.52 -10.85
N GLY A 94 11.74 4.76 -10.11
CA GLY A 94 12.76 5.27 -9.19
C GLY A 94 12.18 6.06 -8.02
N ARG A 95 12.92 7.05 -7.55
CA ARG A 95 12.43 7.98 -6.51
C ARG A 95 11.35 8.90 -7.08
N LEU A 96 10.22 8.95 -6.39
CA LEU A 96 9.11 9.80 -6.79
C LEU A 96 9.30 11.25 -6.32
N GLN A 97 8.75 12.18 -7.09
CA GLN A 97 8.77 13.61 -6.79
C GLN A 97 7.54 14.31 -7.35
N VAL A 98 7.20 15.45 -6.76
CA VAL A 98 6.18 16.34 -7.32
C VAL A 98 6.75 17.11 -8.51
N CYS A 99 5.98 17.25 -9.58
CA CYS A 99 6.29 18.10 -10.72
C CYS A 99 5.02 18.83 -11.21
N GLY A 100 4.97 20.13 -11.01
CA GLY A 100 3.77 20.92 -11.21
C GLY A 100 2.62 20.39 -10.34
N THR A 101 1.47 20.09 -10.94
CA THR A 101 0.30 19.59 -10.23
C THR A 101 0.22 18.06 -10.18
N GLY A 102 1.35 17.34 -10.19
CA GLY A 102 1.27 15.90 -10.11
C GLY A 102 2.52 15.14 -9.73
N LEU A 103 2.38 13.83 -9.74
CA LEU A 103 3.41 12.88 -9.40
C LEU A 103 4.28 12.55 -10.60
N CYS A 104 5.60 12.58 -10.40
CA CYS A 104 6.59 12.22 -11.40
C CYS A 104 7.55 11.15 -10.91
N SER A 105 8.06 10.36 -11.87
CA SER A 105 9.19 9.46 -11.68
C SER A 105 10.49 10.25 -11.41
N GLU A 106 11.56 9.53 -11.06
CA GLU A 106 12.90 10.09 -10.93
C GLU A 106 13.38 10.79 -12.22
N ALA A 107 12.97 10.26 -13.38
CA ALA A 107 13.22 10.86 -14.69
C ALA A 107 12.30 12.05 -15.03
N LYS A 108 11.55 12.58 -14.04
CA LYS A 108 10.59 13.69 -14.20
C LYS A 108 9.47 13.45 -15.19
N GLN A 109 9.14 12.20 -15.46
CA GLN A 109 7.98 11.86 -16.29
C GLN A 109 6.73 11.79 -15.42
N ARG A 110 5.64 12.44 -15.86
CA ARG A 110 4.34 12.39 -15.19
C ARG A 110 3.80 10.96 -15.19
N ILE A 111 3.52 10.43 -14.02
CA ILE A 111 3.04 9.05 -13.82
C ILE A 111 1.73 9.00 -13.05
N GLN A 112 1.10 7.82 -13.03
CA GLN A 112 -0.01 7.47 -12.16
C GLN A 112 0.32 6.14 -11.47
N LEU A 113 0.26 6.11 -10.14
CA LEU A 113 0.28 4.87 -9.35
C LEU A 113 -1.15 4.39 -9.10
N ARG A 114 -1.34 3.07 -9.13
CA ARG A 114 -2.62 2.42 -8.87
C ARG A 114 -2.40 1.30 -7.85
N GLY A 115 -3.21 1.24 -6.81
CA GLY A 115 -3.02 0.21 -5.80
C GLY A 115 -4.15 0.08 -4.80
N MET A 116 -3.82 -0.56 -3.69
CA MET A 116 -4.77 -0.88 -2.64
C MET A 116 -4.33 -0.27 -1.31
N SER A 117 -5.30 0.06 -0.47
CA SER A 117 -5.10 0.32 0.95
C SER A 117 -5.35 -0.96 1.74
N SER A 118 -4.53 -1.24 2.75
CA SER A 118 -4.93 -2.19 3.79
C SER A 118 -6.20 -1.69 4.49
N HIS A 119 -6.91 -2.56 5.17
CA HIS A 119 -7.79 -2.15 6.26
C HIS A 119 -6.96 -1.75 7.48
N GLY A 120 -7.57 -1.17 8.52
CA GLY A 120 -6.90 -0.89 9.78
C GLY A 120 -6.18 -2.11 10.33
N LEU A 121 -4.90 -1.97 10.67
CA LEU A 121 -4.04 -3.08 11.07
C LEU A 121 -4.52 -3.77 12.35
N GLN A 122 -5.22 -3.04 13.24
CA GLN A 122 -5.77 -3.52 14.50
C GLN A 122 -7.15 -4.16 14.40
N TRP A 123 -7.95 -3.79 13.37
CA TRP A 123 -9.35 -4.18 13.27
C TRP A 123 -9.51 -5.66 13.00
N HIS A 124 -10.28 -6.36 13.86
CA HIS A 124 -10.67 -7.76 13.70
C HIS A 124 -9.59 -8.70 13.17
N GLY A 125 -8.32 -8.34 13.36
CA GLY A 125 -7.19 -9.08 12.82
C GLY A 125 -7.00 -8.93 11.30
N LEU A 126 -7.60 -7.93 10.67
CA LEU A 126 -7.50 -7.69 9.23
C LEU A 126 -6.07 -7.33 8.78
N GLY A 127 -5.22 -6.85 9.68
CA GLY A 127 -3.77 -6.74 9.42
C GLY A 127 -3.11 -8.09 9.09
N LYS A 128 -3.72 -9.21 9.49
CA LYS A 128 -3.26 -10.58 9.12
C LYS A 128 -3.54 -10.93 7.66
N CYS A 129 -4.32 -10.12 6.94
CA CYS A 129 -4.48 -10.25 5.49
C CYS A 129 -3.19 -9.92 4.74
N LEU A 130 -2.28 -9.13 5.33
CA LEU A 130 -1.02 -8.74 4.72
C LEU A 130 0.06 -9.79 5.02
N THR A 131 0.21 -10.74 4.12
CA THR A 131 1.17 -11.84 4.18
C THR A 131 2.02 -11.87 2.92
N ASP A 132 3.11 -12.64 2.92
CA ASP A 132 3.92 -12.80 1.71
C ASP A 132 3.06 -13.25 0.52
N LYS A 133 2.15 -14.21 0.73
CA LYS A 133 1.27 -14.71 -0.33
C LYS A 133 0.31 -13.63 -0.87
N SER A 134 -0.35 -12.88 0.01
CA SER A 134 -1.27 -11.82 -0.42
C SER A 134 -0.54 -10.67 -1.11
N LEU A 135 0.65 -10.31 -0.63
CA LEU A 135 1.45 -9.25 -1.25
C LEU A 135 2.04 -9.69 -2.59
N ASP A 136 2.36 -10.97 -2.76
CA ASP A 136 2.73 -11.51 -4.06
C ASP A 136 1.55 -11.44 -5.04
N VAL A 137 0.34 -11.78 -4.61
CA VAL A 137 -0.88 -11.62 -5.43
C VAL A 137 -1.10 -10.15 -5.80
N LEU A 138 -0.94 -9.23 -4.85
CA LEU A 138 -1.09 -7.79 -5.12
C LEU A 138 -0.05 -7.28 -6.13
N SER A 139 1.22 -7.67 -5.94
CA SER A 139 2.33 -7.20 -6.76
C SER A 139 2.36 -7.85 -8.14
N TYR A 140 2.24 -9.17 -8.22
CA TYR A 140 2.44 -9.90 -9.47
C TYR A 140 1.15 -10.17 -10.23
N ASP A 141 0.03 -10.53 -9.54
CA ASP A 141 -1.22 -10.87 -10.22
C ASP A 141 -2.09 -9.64 -10.49
N TRP A 142 -2.11 -8.69 -9.56
CA TRP A 142 -2.82 -7.44 -9.75
C TRP A 142 -1.93 -6.38 -10.40
N GLN A 143 -0.61 -6.55 -10.35
CA GLN A 143 0.37 -5.57 -10.83
C GLN A 143 0.17 -4.18 -10.21
N ALA A 144 -0.16 -4.13 -8.93
CA ALA A 144 -0.30 -2.88 -8.21
C ALA A 144 1.05 -2.15 -8.12
N ASP A 145 1.01 -0.82 -8.14
CA ASP A 145 2.19 0.03 -7.99
C ASP A 145 2.46 0.37 -6.53
N VAL A 146 1.41 0.49 -5.73
CA VAL A 146 1.46 1.06 -4.37
C VAL A 146 0.55 0.29 -3.42
N LEU A 147 1.03 0.11 -2.19
CA LEU A 147 0.26 -0.36 -1.04
C LEU A 147 0.22 0.75 0.02
N ARG A 148 -0.99 1.18 0.42
CA ARG A 148 -1.19 2.04 1.58
C ARG A 148 -1.34 1.17 2.82
N LEU A 149 -0.58 1.48 3.87
CA LEU A 149 -0.62 0.79 5.17
C LEU A 149 -1.34 1.68 6.18
N SER A 150 -2.59 1.37 6.47
CA SER A 150 -3.48 2.19 7.31
C SER A 150 -3.28 1.87 8.78
N LEU A 151 -2.38 2.62 9.44
CA LEU A 151 -2.15 2.52 10.88
C LEU A 151 -3.13 3.40 11.63
N TYR A 152 -4.23 2.83 12.09
CA TYR A 152 -5.16 3.52 12.99
C TYR A 152 -4.45 3.97 14.26
N VAL A 153 -4.69 5.22 14.65
CA VAL A 153 -4.08 5.81 15.82
C VAL A 153 -4.89 5.48 17.08
N GLN A 154 -6.18 5.76 17.02
CA GLN A 154 -7.18 5.43 18.04
C GLN A 154 -7.81 4.03 17.78
N GLU A 155 -8.96 3.77 18.38
CA GLU A 155 -9.79 2.59 18.16
C GLU A 155 -9.07 1.25 18.38
N GLY A 156 -8.21 1.21 19.40
CA GLY A 156 -7.39 0.01 19.67
C GLY A 156 -6.14 -0.09 18.81
N GLY A 157 -5.78 0.99 18.10
CA GLY A 157 -4.60 1.11 17.25
C GLY A 157 -3.34 1.55 18.01
N TYR A 158 -2.56 2.40 17.36
CA TYR A 158 -1.22 2.81 17.80
C TYR A 158 -1.12 3.23 19.27
N GLU A 159 -2.10 4.00 19.77
CA GLU A 159 -2.10 4.48 21.16
C GLU A 159 -2.13 3.35 22.21
N THR A 160 -2.60 2.17 21.85
CA THR A 160 -2.68 1.01 22.78
C THR A 160 -1.39 0.23 22.87
N ASP A 161 -0.59 0.18 21.81
CA ASP A 161 0.71 -0.48 21.76
C ASP A 161 1.61 0.18 20.69
N PRO A 162 2.16 1.37 20.98
CA PRO A 162 3.00 2.11 20.03
C PRO A 162 4.19 1.29 19.50
N VAL A 163 4.83 0.51 20.37
CA VAL A 163 6.00 -0.30 19.99
C VAL A 163 5.59 -1.47 19.10
N GLY A 164 4.53 -2.19 19.45
CA GLY A 164 4.04 -3.32 18.67
C GLY A 164 3.58 -2.90 17.27
N PHE A 165 2.80 -1.83 17.16
CA PHE A 165 2.34 -1.31 15.87
C PHE A 165 3.47 -0.71 15.02
N THR A 166 4.46 -0.04 15.62
CA THR A 166 5.65 0.42 14.89
C THR A 166 6.45 -0.76 14.33
N ASN A 167 6.63 -1.83 15.10
CA ASN A 167 7.30 -3.04 14.65
C ASN A 167 6.51 -3.76 13.54
N GLN A 168 5.18 -3.83 13.64
CA GLN A 168 4.33 -4.35 12.59
C GLN A 168 4.47 -3.54 11.30
N MET A 169 4.42 -2.21 11.41
CA MET A 169 4.62 -1.31 10.25
C MET A 169 6.00 -1.53 9.61
N HIS A 170 7.06 -1.65 10.39
CA HIS A 170 8.39 -1.97 9.86
C HIS A 170 8.37 -3.28 9.06
N THR A 171 7.76 -4.33 9.59
CA THR A 171 7.67 -5.63 8.92
C THR A 171 6.92 -5.52 7.60
N LEU A 172 5.78 -4.84 7.58
CA LEU A 172 4.97 -4.65 6.37
C LEU A 172 5.68 -3.79 5.31
N ILE A 173 6.40 -2.75 5.74
CA ILE A 173 7.25 -1.95 4.85
C ILE A 173 8.32 -2.83 4.18
N GLU A 174 9.00 -3.69 4.95
CA GLU A 174 10.03 -4.60 4.40
C GLU A 174 9.41 -5.58 3.39
N MET A 175 8.27 -6.20 3.73
CA MET A 175 7.59 -7.16 2.87
C MET A 175 7.12 -6.53 1.55
N ALA A 176 6.53 -5.34 1.59
CA ALA A 176 6.08 -4.64 0.39
C ALA A 176 7.26 -4.12 -0.45
N SER A 177 8.29 -3.58 0.21
CA SER A 177 9.51 -3.10 -0.46
C SER A 177 10.28 -4.22 -1.16
N ALA A 178 10.29 -5.43 -0.58
CA ALA A 178 10.92 -6.60 -1.20
C ALA A 178 10.28 -6.96 -2.55
N ARG A 179 9.03 -6.57 -2.78
CA ARG A 179 8.28 -6.75 -4.03
C ARG A 179 8.33 -5.54 -4.97
N GLY A 180 9.13 -4.54 -4.60
CA GLY A 180 9.27 -3.31 -5.39
C GLY A 180 8.01 -2.46 -5.46
N LEU A 181 7.09 -2.61 -4.50
CA LEU A 181 5.94 -1.73 -4.34
C LEU A 181 6.36 -0.38 -3.73
N TYR A 182 5.70 0.68 -4.12
CA TYR A 182 5.68 1.89 -3.29
C TYR A 182 4.83 1.64 -2.06
N VAL A 183 5.25 2.20 -0.93
CA VAL A 183 4.54 2.05 0.34
C VAL A 183 4.12 3.42 0.84
N LEU A 184 2.81 3.63 0.93
CA LEU A 184 2.23 4.82 1.54
C LEU A 184 1.98 4.52 3.03
N VAL A 185 2.83 5.07 3.88
CA VAL A 185 2.77 4.92 5.34
C VAL A 185 1.77 5.94 5.87
N ASP A 186 0.63 5.46 6.35
CA ASP A 186 -0.49 6.29 6.74
C ASP A 186 -0.65 6.35 8.26
N TRP A 187 -0.59 7.58 8.80
CA TRP A 187 -1.02 7.91 10.14
C TRP A 187 -2.54 8.09 10.12
N HIS A 188 -3.25 6.97 10.34
CA HIS A 188 -4.70 6.87 10.13
C HIS A 188 -5.47 7.42 11.32
N GLN A 189 -5.39 8.74 11.49
CA GLN A 189 -6.22 9.44 12.48
C GLN A 189 -7.62 9.66 11.92
N LEU A 190 -8.64 9.42 12.73
CA LEU A 190 -10.04 9.50 12.33
C LEU A 190 -10.87 10.28 13.35
N ASP A 191 -10.86 9.87 14.63
CA ASP A 191 -11.60 10.48 15.72
C ASP A 191 -10.73 10.58 16.99
N PRO A 192 -10.52 11.79 17.58
CA PRO A 192 -11.02 13.09 17.09
C PRO A 192 -10.35 13.51 15.78
N GLY A 193 -11.10 14.26 14.94
CA GLY A 193 -10.65 14.69 13.63
C GLY A 193 -9.58 15.78 13.60
N ASP A 194 -9.22 16.37 14.76
CA ASP A 194 -8.10 17.31 14.87
C ASP A 194 -6.76 16.57 14.90
N PRO A 195 -5.92 16.68 13.87
CA PRO A 195 -4.64 15.97 13.84
C PRO A 195 -3.65 16.48 14.90
N ASN A 196 -3.87 17.67 15.49
CA ASN A 196 -3.03 18.17 16.57
C ASN A 196 -3.25 17.43 17.89
N TYR A 197 -4.33 16.67 18.03
CA TYR A 197 -4.66 15.93 19.24
C TYR A 197 -3.49 15.08 19.76
N ASN A 198 -2.78 14.41 18.86
CA ASN A 198 -1.68 13.50 19.20
C ASN A 198 -0.42 13.75 18.36
N VAL A 199 -0.16 15.02 18.03
CA VAL A 199 0.97 15.44 17.19
C VAL A 199 2.33 14.92 17.68
N GLU A 200 2.56 14.84 18.98
CA GLU A 200 3.82 14.30 19.54
C GLU A 200 3.98 12.80 19.30
N ALA A 201 2.88 12.05 19.34
CA ALA A 201 2.88 10.63 18.96
C ALA A 201 3.18 10.45 17.47
N ALA A 202 2.59 11.27 16.60
CA ALA A 202 2.87 11.28 15.18
C ALA A 202 4.36 11.59 14.89
N LYS A 203 4.93 12.61 15.54
CA LYS A 203 6.36 12.96 15.43
C LYS A 203 7.25 11.79 15.85
N THR A 204 6.92 11.12 16.94
CA THR A 204 7.65 9.94 17.42
C THR A 204 7.59 8.81 16.41
N PHE A 205 6.40 8.44 15.96
CA PHE A 205 6.19 7.40 14.96
C PHE A 205 6.97 7.67 13.67
N PHE A 206 6.80 8.84 13.06
CA PHE A 206 7.51 9.17 11.83
C PHE A 206 9.03 9.24 12.02
N THR A 207 9.52 9.69 13.18
CA THR A 207 10.96 9.66 13.47
C THR A 207 11.50 8.24 13.42
N GLU A 208 10.82 7.27 14.03
CA GLU A 208 11.23 5.86 14.04
C GLU A 208 11.18 5.25 12.63
N ILE A 209 10.05 5.43 11.93
CA ILE A 209 9.87 4.90 10.56
C ILE A 209 10.93 5.45 9.62
N VAL A 210 11.08 6.77 9.58
CA VAL A 210 12.01 7.41 8.65
C VAL A 210 13.46 7.08 8.98
N THR A 211 13.83 7.05 10.25
CA THR A 211 15.20 6.70 10.68
C THR A 211 15.60 5.31 10.19
N LYS A 212 14.73 4.32 10.36
CA LYS A 212 15.01 2.94 9.96
C LYS A 212 15.05 2.77 8.43
N HIS A 213 14.16 3.48 7.72
CA HIS A 213 13.97 3.28 6.28
C HIS A 213 14.50 4.40 5.38
N LYS A 214 15.27 5.36 5.91
CA LYS A 214 15.78 6.54 5.16
C LYS A 214 16.56 6.22 3.88
N HIS A 215 17.10 5.01 3.78
CA HIS A 215 17.83 4.55 2.61
C HIS A 215 16.92 4.10 1.46
N ARG A 216 15.62 3.92 1.73
CA ARG A 216 14.65 3.48 0.73
C ARG A 216 14.12 4.67 -0.09
N ASN A 217 13.88 4.44 -1.37
CA ASN A 217 13.32 5.43 -2.30
C ASN A 217 11.84 5.20 -2.64
N ASN A 218 11.23 4.18 -2.04
CA ASN A 218 9.86 3.75 -2.32
C ASN A 218 8.84 4.12 -1.23
N LEU A 219 9.25 4.85 -0.18
CA LEU A 219 8.32 5.27 0.88
C LEU A 219 7.71 6.63 0.59
N LEU A 220 6.41 6.71 0.83
CA LEU A 220 5.57 7.89 0.81
C LEU A 220 4.93 8.01 2.20
N TYR A 221 4.70 9.22 2.69
CA TYR A 221 4.20 9.44 4.05
C TYR A 221 2.89 10.20 4.02
N ASP A 222 1.79 9.57 4.41
CA ASP A 222 0.48 10.19 4.61
C ASP A 222 0.38 10.58 6.08
N ILE A 223 0.55 11.88 6.36
CA ILE A 223 0.75 12.34 7.73
C ILE A 223 -0.54 12.54 8.52
N ALA A 224 -1.69 12.57 7.85
CA ALA A 224 -3.00 12.65 8.50
C ALA A 224 -4.09 12.14 7.55
N ASN A 225 -4.72 11.03 7.87
CA ASN A 225 -5.72 10.36 7.03
C ASN A 225 -6.90 11.28 6.65
N GLU A 226 -7.72 11.66 7.62
CA GLU A 226 -8.99 12.37 7.40
C GLU A 226 -9.25 13.45 8.44
N PRO A 227 -8.52 14.58 8.38
CA PRO A 227 -8.85 15.72 9.24
C PRO A 227 -10.28 16.19 9.05
N ASN A 228 -11.01 16.32 10.16
CA ASN A 228 -12.41 16.70 10.14
C ASN A 228 -12.83 17.44 11.42
N GLY A 229 -13.92 18.21 11.35
CA GLY A 229 -14.39 19.01 12.47
C GLY A 229 -13.45 20.16 12.86
N VAL A 230 -12.46 20.48 12.01
CA VAL A 230 -11.48 21.53 12.23
C VAL A 230 -11.24 22.32 10.94
N PRO A 231 -10.89 23.62 11.03
CA PRO A 231 -10.58 24.43 9.85
C PRO A 231 -9.23 24.02 9.24
N TRP A 232 -9.03 24.39 7.98
CA TRP A 232 -7.78 24.14 7.25
C TRP A 232 -6.53 24.63 8.02
N SER A 233 -6.63 25.79 8.69
CA SER A 233 -5.51 26.36 9.46
C SER A 233 -4.99 25.42 10.57
N ALA A 234 -5.86 24.63 11.19
CA ALA A 234 -5.45 23.63 12.19
C ALA A 234 -4.69 22.46 11.53
N VAL A 235 -5.16 21.99 10.36
CA VAL A 235 -4.49 20.94 9.58
C VAL A 235 -3.13 21.40 9.08
N ARG A 236 -3.06 22.62 8.55
CA ARG A 236 -1.81 23.24 8.11
C ARG A 236 -0.81 23.38 9.26
N HIS A 237 -1.27 23.83 10.43
CA HIS A 237 -0.42 23.94 11.63
C HIS A 237 0.17 22.58 12.05
N TYR A 238 -0.63 21.50 11.96
CA TYR A 238 -0.13 20.14 12.19
C TYR A 238 0.95 19.76 11.17
N ALA A 239 0.70 19.98 9.89
CA ALA A 239 1.64 19.67 8.83
C ALA A 239 2.98 20.41 9.01
N GLU A 240 2.96 21.66 9.42
CA GLU A 240 4.15 22.45 9.73
C GLU A 240 4.98 21.91 10.89
N GLN A 241 4.38 21.12 11.77
CA GLN A 241 5.08 20.48 12.88
C GLN A 241 5.68 19.12 12.48
N VAL A 242 4.97 18.33 11.67
CA VAL A 242 5.35 16.94 11.34
C VAL A 242 6.30 16.88 10.14
N ILE A 243 6.07 17.66 9.10
CA ILE A 243 6.91 17.66 7.90
C ILE A 243 8.39 17.89 8.20
N PRO A 244 8.80 18.85 9.04
CA PRO A 244 10.21 19.05 9.37
C PRO A 244 10.84 17.84 10.07
N VAL A 245 10.09 17.10 10.88
CA VAL A 245 10.59 15.89 11.56
C VAL A 245 11.02 14.84 10.52
N ILE A 246 10.19 14.59 9.53
CA ILE A 246 10.49 13.68 8.43
C ILE A 246 11.67 14.18 7.59
N ARG A 247 11.63 15.48 7.22
CA ARG A 247 12.62 16.10 6.30
C ARG A 247 14.01 16.27 6.90
N ASN A 248 14.12 16.39 8.22
CA ASN A 248 15.43 16.42 8.90
C ASN A 248 16.18 15.08 8.75
N ILE A 249 15.49 13.97 8.52
CA ILE A 249 16.06 12.65 8.35
C ILE A 249 16.13 12.25 6.87
N GLN A 250 15.09 12.55 6.10
CA GLN A 250 14.95 12.25 4.67
C GLN A 250 14.54 13.53 3.91
N PRO A 251 15.49 14.38 3.50
CA PRO A 251 15.20 15.72 2.95
C PRO A 251 14.30 15.71 1.70
N ASN A 252 14.36 14.65 0.91
CA ASN A 252 13.57 14.52 -0.33
C ASN A 252 12.31 13.66 -0.16
N ALA A 253 11.85 13.41 1.08
CA ALA A 253 10.63 12.63 1.33
C ALA A 253 9.44 13.23 0.58
N LEU A 254 8.65 12.38 -0.09
CA LEU A 254 7.36 12.76 -0.65
C LEU A 254 6.30 12.57 0.44
N ILE A 255 5.60 13.65 0.77
CA ILE A 255 4.66 13.68 1.89
C ILE A 255 3.26 14.00 1.38
N MET A 256 2.27 13.22 1.82
CA MET A 256 0.86 13.48 1.62
C MET A 256 0.29 14.22 2.83
N VAL A 257 -0.51 15.23 2.58
CA VAL A 257 -1.17 16.03 3.62
C VAL A 257 -2.68 15.86 3.46
N GLY A 258 -3.32 15.28 4.47
CA GLY A 258 -4.78 15.21 4.55
C GLY A 258 -5.39 16.61 4.49
N THR A 259 -6.51 16.76 3.78
CA THR A 259 -7.22 18.03 3.75
C THR A 259 -8.41 18.00 4.71
N HIS A 260 -8.92 19.19 5.10
CA HIS A 260 -10.07 19.29 5.99
C HIS A 260 -11.36 18.73 5.35
N GLY A 261 -12.35 18.44 6.19
CA GLY A 261 -13.61 17.86 5.75
C GLY A 261 -13.46 16.42 5.23
N TRP A 262 -12.76 15.56 5.98
CA TRP A 262 -12.53 14.14 5.63
C TRP A 262 -11.67 13.96 4.35
N SER A 263 -10.60 14.72 4.24
CA SER A 263 -9.72 14.75 3.06
C SER A 263 -10.48 15.03 1.75
N THR A 264 -11.42 15.98 1.77
CA THR A 264 -12.23 16.35 0.59
C THR A 264 -12.13 17.84 0.22
N PHE A 265 -11.14 18.56 0.74
CA PHE A 265 -11.04 20.03 0.61
C PHE A 265 -12.33 20.73 1.11
N GLY A 266 -12.92 20.24 2.21
CA GLY A 266 -14.15 20.77 2.78
C GLY A 266 -15.46 20.30 2.10
N ALA A 267 -15.39 19.50 1.03
CA ALA A 267 -16.62 19.11 0.29
C ALA A 267 -17.59 18.24 1.12
N SER A 268 -17.12 17.52 2.13
CA SER A 268 -17.95 16.65 2.98
C SER A 268 -18.47 17.34 4.24
N MET A 269 -17.93 18.50 4.61
CA MET A 269 -18.32 19.27 5.80
C MET A 269 -18.26 20.76 5.51
N SER A 270 -18.99 21.54 6.30
CA SER A 270 -18.98 23.02 6.23
C SER A 270 -17.81 23.67 6.99
N ASP A 271 -16.67 22.98 7.08
CA ASP A 271 -15.47 23.43 7.85
C ASP A 271 -14.57 24.39 7.05
N GLY A 272 -14.97 24.72 5.84
CA GLY A 272 -14.22 25.50 4.87
C GLY A 272 -14.39 24.94 3.45
N ASP A 273 -13.57 25.41 2.53
CA ASP A 273 -13.58 24.93 1.15
C ASP A 273 -12.16 24.91 0.52
N LEU A 274 -12.09 24.60 -0.77
CA LEU A 274 -10.83 24.60 -1.53
C LEU A 274 -10.10 25.95 -1.47
N GLN A 275 -10.84 27.06 -1.34
CA GLN A 275 -10.25 28.39 -1.31
C GLN A 275 -9.36 28.61 -0.07
N ASP A 276 -9.71 27.99 1.07
CA ASP A 276 -8.88 28.07 2.28
C ASP A 276 -7.48 27.48 2.05
N VAL A 277 -7.40 26.40 1.29
CA VAL A 277 -6.11 25.76 0.92
C VAL A 277 -5.36 26.58 -0.13
N ILE A 278 -6.08 27.23 -1.05
CA ILE A 278 -5.48 28.12 -2.06
C ILE A 278 -4.86 29.37 -1.41
N ASP A 279 -5.58 29.95 -0.47
CA ASP A 279 -5.16 31.21 0.18
C ASP A 279 -3.99 30.98 1.16
N ASP A 280 -3.91 29.79 1.77
CA ASP A 280 -2.90 29.50 2.77
C ASP A 280 -2.35 28.06 2.62
N PRO A 281 -1.64 27.73 1.52
CA PRO A 281 -1.11 26.41 1.27
C PRO A 281 -0.01 26.02 2.27
N VAL A 282 0.23 24.72 2.43
CA VAL A 282 1.35 24.21 3.22
C VAL A 282 2.67 24.69 2.61
N PRO A 283 3.56 25.37 3.38
CA PRO A 283 4.73 26.08 2.84
C PRO A 283 5.95 25.18 2.63
N PHE A 284 5.74 23.97 2.07
CA PHE A 284 6.81 23.03 1.77
C PHE A 284 6.69 22.49 0.34
N GLU A 285 7.84 22.26 -0.28
CA GLU A 285 7.90 21.61 -1.59
C GLU A 285 7.76 20.08 -1.47
N ASN A 286 7.56 19.38 -2.60
CA ASN A 286 7.47 17.94 -2.68
C ASN A 286 6.42 17.33 -1.73
N ILE A 287 5.28 18.00 -1.61
CA ILE A 287 4.08 17.52 -0.92
C ILE A 287 2.96 17.31 -1.92
N MET A 288 2.03 16.42 -1.61
CA MET A 288 0.76 16.26 -2.30
C MET A 288 -0.38 16.41 -1.28
N TYR A 289 -1.52 16.88 -1.73
CA TYR A 289 -2.73 16.89 -0.91
C TYR A 289 -3.54 15.61 -1.16
N THR A 290 -4.15 15.04 -0.12
CA THR A 290 -4.99 13.87 -0.30
C THR A 290 -6.43 14.25 -0.61
N PHE A 291 -7.08 13.38 -1.35
CA PHE A 291 -8.52 13.44 -1.60
C PHE A 291 -9.13 12.06 -1.39
N HIS A 292 -10.24 12.00 -0.63
CA HIS A 292 -10.97 10.77 -0.36
C HIS A 292 -12.39 10.83 -0.94
N PHE A 293 -12.89 9.69 -1.41
CA PHE A 293 -14.27 9.61 -1.85
C PHE A 293 -14.82 8.18 -1.76
N TYR A 294 -16.14 8.08 -1.62
CA TYR A 294 -16.89 6.82 -1.69
C TYR A 294 -17.99 6.99 -2.73
N ALA A 295 -17.85 6.30 -3.87
CA ALA A 295 -18.56 6.63 -5.10
C ALA A 295 -20.09 6.49 -5.03
N ALA A 296 -20.60 5.63 -4.14
CA ALA A 296 -22.04 5.49 -3.92
C ALA A 296 -22.68 6.67 -3.15
N ALA A 297 -21.87 7.52 -2.49
CA ALA A 297 -22.31 8.69 -1.75
C ALA A 297 -21.78 10.00 -2.33
N HIS A 298 -20.52 10.02 -2.71
CA HIS A 298 -19.83 11.19 -3.22
C HIS A 298 -19.97 11.27 -4.75
N THR A 299 -20.95 12.05 -5.19
CA THR A 299 -21.34 12.14 -6.60
C THR A 299 -20.64 13.30 -7.33
N ASP A 300 -21.36 14.01 -8.21
CA ASP A 300 -20.77 15.04 -9.08
C ASP A 300 -20.11 16.20 -8.30
N TYR A 301 -20.64 16.59 -7.14
CA TYR A 301 -20.08 17.68 -6.36
C TYR A 301 -18.63 17.37 -5.90
N HIS A 302 -18.41 16.21 -5.31
CA HIS A 302 -17.07 15.77 -4.89
C HIS A 302 -16.15 15.53 -6.09
N ARG A 303 -16.68 14.97 -7.18
CA ARG A 303 -15.90 14.74 -8.40
C ARG A 303 -15.43 16.05 -9.05
N ASN A 304 -16.29 17.07 -9.05
CA ASN A 304 -15.93 18.41 -9.50
C ASN A 304 -14.91 19.08 -8.55
N MET A 305 -14.98 18.81 -7.24
CA MET A 305 -13.97 19.27 -6.31
C MET A 305 -12.60 18.67 -6.63
N LEU A 306 -12.51 17.34 -6.81
CA LEU A 306 -11.28 16.66 -7.21
C LEU A 306 -10.74 17.21 -8.54
N ASP A 307 -11.61 17.42 -9.54
CA ASP A 307 -11.23 17.97 -10.84
C ASP A 307 -10.60 19.36 -10.69
N ARG A 308 -11.25 20.27 -9.97
CA ARG A 308 -10.76 21.63 -9.71
C ARG A 308 -9.46 21.63 -8.88
N ALA A 309 -9.43 20.90 -7.77
CA ALA A 309 -8.27 20.87 -6.88
C ALA A 309 -7.02 20.36 -7.61
N SER A 310 -7.17 19.35 -8.46
CA SER A 310 -6.05 18.75 -9.21
C SER A 310 -5.53 19.61 -10.37
N ASP A 311 -6.22 20.69 -10.76
CA ASP A 311 -5.68 21.71 -11.67
C ASP A 311 -4.74 22.70 -10.94
N ILE A 312 -4.89 22.82 -9.64
CA ILE A 312 -4.18 23.80 -8.82
C ILE A 312 -3.05 23.14 -8.03
N PHE A 313 -3.32 21.97 -7.44
CA PHE A 313 -2.42 21.27 -6.54
C PHE A 313 -2.06 19.86 -7.05
N PRO A 314 -0.90 19.33 -6.65
CA PRO A 314 -0.63 17.90 -6.77
C PRO A 314 -1.54 17.14 -5.79
N VAL A 315 -2.46 16.33 -6.34
CA VAL A 315 -3.44 15.55 -5.55
C VAL A 315 -3.16 14.06 -5.70
N PHE A 316 -3.29 13.34 -4.59
CA PHE A 316 -3.29 11.88 -4.51
C PHE A 316 -4.62 11.41 -3.89
N VAL A 317 -5.32 10.50 -4.52
CA VAL A 317 -6.49 9.85 -3.93
C VAL A 317 -5.99 8.69 -3.07
N SER A 318 -5.61 8.97 -1.81
CA SER A 318 -5.02 7.98 -0.92
C SER A 318 -6.03 6.98 -0.37
N GLU A 319 -7.33 7.30 -0.48
CA GLU A 319 -8.41 6.38 -0.13
C GLU A 319 -9.64 6.62 -1.01
N PHE A 320 -10.21 5.56 -1.56
CA PHE A 320 -11.54 5.62 -2.14
C PHE A 320 -12.25 4.26 -2.09
N GLY A 321 -13.59 4.30 -2.05
CA GLY A 321 -14.44 3.11 -2.13
C GLY A 321 -15.44 3.19 -3.27
N THR A 322 -15.86 2.02 -3.78
CA THR A 322 -16.96 1.90 -4.76
C THR A 322 -18.34 1.93 -4.10
N GLN A 323 -18.37 1.66 -2.78
CA GLN A 323 -19.56 1.60 -1.92
C GLN A 323 -19.82 2.95 -1.22
N HIS A 324 -20.71 2.93 -0.24
CA HIS A 324 -20.98 4.06 0.65
C HIS A 324 -19.85 4.25 1.68
N TYR A 325 -19.63 5.46 2.20
CA TYR A 325 -18.57 5.78 3.18
C TYR A 325 -18.70 5.03 4.52
N THR A 326 -19.82 4.41 4.80
CA THR A 326 -19.98 3.50 5.96
C THR A 326 -19.29 2.15 5.76
N GLY A 327 -18.61 1.94 4.64
CA GLY A 327 -17.92 0.71 4.29
C GLY A 327 -18.81 -0.37 3.63
N GLY A 328 -20.15 -0.24 3.73
CA GLY A 328 -21.14 -1.19 3.23
C GLY A 328 -22.07 -0.61 2.17
N GLY A 329 -23.18 -1.32 1.93
CA GLY A 329 -24.16 -0.98 0.91
C GLY A 329 -23.77 -1.48 -0.49
N ALA A 330 -24.54 -1.11 -1.50
CA ALA A 330 -24.25 -1.48 -2.89
C ALA A 330 -23.05 -0.71 -3.44
N ASN A 331 -22.26 -1.39 -4.26
CA ASN A 331 -21.20 -0.74 -5.04
C ASN A 331 -21.81 0.05 -6.19
N ASP A 332 -21.39 1.29 -6.38
CA ASP A 332 -21.75 2.11 -7.56
C ASP A 332 -20.58 2.15 -8.56
N PHE A 333 -20.50 1.12 -9.40
CA PHE A 333 -19.45 1.04 -10.41
C PHE A 333 -19.59 2.08 -11.53
N VAL A 334 -20.80 2.62 -11.75
CA VAL A 334 -21.03 3.68 -12.75
C VAL A 334 -20.42 4.99 -12.26
N SER A 335 -20.68 5.39 -11.03
CA SER A 335 -20.06 6.56 -10.40
C SER A 335 -18.58 6.37 -10.23
N SER A 336 -18.13 5.18 -9.80
CA SER A 336 -16.71 4.82 -9.66
C SER A 336 -15.95 4.97 -10.98
N GLN A 337 -16.54 4.52 -12.11
CA GLN A 337 -15.90 4.64 -13.42
C GLN A 337 -15.66 6.11 -13.80
N LYS A 338 -16.58 7.01 -13.51
CA LYS A 338 -16.39 8.44 -13.76
C LYS A 338 -15.21 9.03 -13.00
N TYR A 339 -14.97 8.56 -11.75
CA TYR A 339 -13.78 8.93 -10.97
C TYR A 339 -12.50 8.32 -11.59
N ILE A 340 -12.52 7.04 -11.95
CA ILE A 340 -11.38 6.39 -12.62
C ILE A 340 -11.01 7.12 -13.92
N ASP A 341 -11.99 7.50 -14.74
CA ASP A 341 -11.77 8.23 -15.99
C ASP A 341 -11.15 9.61 -15.73
N LEU A 342 -11.61 10.33 -14.70
CA LEU A 342 -11.03 11.60 -14.27
C LEU A 342 -9.57 11.41 -13.82
N MET A 343 -9.33 10.44 -12.93
CA MET A 343 -8.01 10.16 -12.40
C MET A 343 -7.03 9.69 -13.50
N ALA A 344 -7.50 8.89 -14.45
CA ALA A 344 -6.68 8.47 -15.61
C ALA A 344 -6.32 9.65 -16.52
N ARG A 345 -7.29 10.49 -16.86
CA ARG A 345 -7.07 11.68 -17.72
C ARG A 345 -6.04 12.64 -17.11
N LYS A 346 -6.09 12.85 -15.79
CA LYS A 346 -5.21 13.77 -15.07
C LYS A 346 -3.96 13.11 -14.46
N LYS A 347 -3.82 11.78 -14.61
CA LYS A 347 -2.78 10.97 -13.97
C LYS A 347 -2.73 11.18 -12.46
N ILE A 348 -3.89 11.21 -11.81
CA ILE A 348 -4.01 11.24 -10.36
C ILE A 348 -3.82 9.83 -9.85
N SER A 349 -2.82 9.62 -9.00
CA SER A 349 -2.54 8.33 -8.36
C SER A 349 -3.59 8.00 -7.30
N TRP A 350 -3.81 6.70 -7.05
CA TRP A 350 -4.85 6.27 -6.14
C TRP A 350 -4.59 4.93 -5.45
N THR A 351 -5.19 4.77 -4.25
CA THR A 351 -5.35 3.50 -3.55
C THR A 351 -6.82 3.28 -3.18
N ASN A 352 -7.31 2.03 -3.38
CA ASN A 352 -8.69 1.68 -3.07
C ASN A 352 -8.81 1.07 -1.68
N TRP A 353 -9.85 1.41 -0.94
CA TRP A 353 -10.25 0.85 0.34
C TRP A 353 -11.21 -0.32 0.11
N ASN A 354 -10.86 -1.62 0.44
CA ASN A 354 -9.65 -2.04 1.10
C ASN A 354 -9.20 -3.46 0.68
N TYR A 355 -7.93 -3.79 0.89
CA TYR A 355 -7.31 -5.08 0.61
C TYR A 355 -7.41 -6.01 1.83
N SER A 356 -8.63 -6.49 2.10
CA SER A 356 -8.92 -7.41 3.20
C SER A 356 -10.11 -8.31 2.86
N ASP A 357 -10.50 -9.16 3.81
CA ASP A 357 -11.71 -9.99 3.79
C ASP A 357 -12.78 -9.51 4.79
N ASP A 358 -12.80 -8.21 5.08
CA ASP A 358 -13.84 -7.54 5.83
C ASP A 358 -15.23 -7.95 5.30
N PRO A 359 -16.23 -8.22 6.16
CA PRO A 359 -17.57 -8.61 5.72
C PRO A 359 -18.29 -7.56 4.86
N LEU A 360 -17.91 -6.28 4.92
CA LEU A 360 -18.55 -5.21 4.16
C LEU A 360 -18.23 -5.26 2.66
N SER A 361 -19.02 -4.58 1.84
CA SER A 361 -18.98 -4.70 0.37
C SER A 361 -17.73 -4.10 -0.29
N GLY A 362 -17.05 -3.17 0.38
CA GLY A 362 -15.84 -2.51 -0.12
C GLY A 362 -14.58 -3.36 -0.04
N ALA A 363 -14.60 -4.48 0.70
CA ALA A 363 -13.45 -5.35 0.81
C ALA A 363 -13.16 -6.11 -0.48
N ALA A 364 -11.88 -6.39 -0.72
CA ALA A 364 -11.43 -7.10 -1.91
C ALA A 364 -11.82 -8.58 -1.92
N PHE A 365 -11.79 -9.25 -0.76
CA PHE A 365 -11.94 -10.71 -0.66
C PHE A 365 -13.19 -11.11 0.13
N LYS A 366 -13.65 -12.32 -0.12
CA LYS A 366 -14.71 -12.98 0.67
C LYS A 366 -14.19 -13.27 2.07
N VAL A 367 -15.10 -13.25 3.04
CA VAL A 367 -14.80 -13.57 4.45
C VAL A 367 -14.15 -14.96 4.56
N GLY A 368 -13.05 -15.03 5.30
CA GLY A 368 -12.27 -16.25 5.52
C GLY A 368 -11.08 -16.42 4.56
N SER A 369 -10.97 -15.59 3.52
CA SER A 369 -9.85 -15.65 2.58
C SER A 369 -8.50 -15.38 3.25
N CYS A 370 -8.45 -14.43 4.18
CA CYS A 370 -7.22 -14.11 4.91
C CYS A 370 -6.82 -15.22 5.87
N ALA A 371 -7.78 -15.84 6.55
CA ALA A 371 -7.52 -16.97 7.45
C ALA A 371 -7.05 -18.22 6.70
N SER A 372 -7.65 -18.51 5.54
CA SER A 372 -7.29 -19.64 4.69
C SER A 372 -6.07 -19.37 3.80
N GLN A 373 -5.61 -18.12 3.74
CA GLN A 373 -4.56 -17.67 2.81
C GLN A 373 -4.90 -17.99 1.35
N ASN A 374 -6.20 -17.92 0.99
CA ASN A 374 -6.67 -18.11 -0.37
C ASN A 374 -7.06 -16.75 -0.98
N PHE A 375 -6.23 -16.27 -1.91
CA PHE A 375 -6.38 -14.99 -2.59
C PHE A 375 -6.60 -15.16 -4.10
N ALA A 376 -7.12 -16.32 -4.51
CA ALA A 376 -7.47 -16.60 -5.90
C ALA A 376 -8.63 -15.70 -6.38
N ASP A 377 -8.77 -15.53 -7.68
CA ASP A 377 -9.85 -14.73 -8.27
C ASP A 377 -11.25 -15.20 -7.89
N SER A 378 -11.43 -16.52 -7.62
CA SER A 378 -12.67 -17.07 -7.09
C SER A 378 -13.07 -16.54 -5.72
N GLU A 379 -12.12 -16.00 -4.96
CA GLU A 379 -12.34 -15.44 -3.64
C GLU A 379 -12.57 -13.91 -3.66
N LEU A 380 -12.52 -13.29 -4.82
CA LEU A 380 -12.80 -11.86 -4.93
C LEU A 380 -14.29 -11.57 -4.71
N LYS A 381 -14.57 -10.50 -3.99
CA LYS A 381 -15.86 -9.82 -4.02
C LYS A 381 -15.97 -8.99 -5.31
N GLU A 382 -17.18 -8.50 -5.61
CA GLU A 382 -17.41 -7.65 -6.78
C GLU A 382 -16.51 -6.41 -6.81
N ALA A 383 -16.32 -5.73 -5.65
CA ALA A 383 -15.42 -4.60 -5.53
C ALA A 383 -13.98 -5.01 -5.87
N GLY A 384 -13.48 -6.10 -5.28
CA GLY A 384 -12.12 -6.60 -5.52
C GLY A 384 -11.88 -6.97 -6.98
N ALA A 385 -12.82 -7.66 -7.61
CA ALA A 385 -12.72 -8.03 -9.02
C ALA A 385 -12.69 -6.79 -9.94
N TRP A 386 -13.57 -5.82 -9.66
CA TRP A 386 -13.63 -4.58 -10.42
C TRP A 386 -12.35 -3.74 -10.27
N ILE A 387 -11.86 -3.56 -9.04
CA ILE A 387 -10.63 -2.80 -8.77
C ILE A 387 -9.40 -3.49 -9.39
N LYS A 388 -9.28 -4.82 -9.27
CA LYS A 388 -8.21 -5.57 -9.95
C LYS A 388 -8.19 -5.27 -11.44
N ALA A 389 -9.35 -5.29 -12.10
CA ALA A 389 -9.46 -4.95 -13.51
C ALA A 389 -9.00 -3.51 -13.79
N LYS A 390 -9.30 -2.53 -12.90
CA LYS A 390 -8.86 -1.13 -13.05
C LYS A 390 -7.37 -0.93 -12.79
N ILE A 391 -6.76 -1.70 -11.90
CA ILE A 391 -5.31 -1.69 -11.72
C ILE A 391 -4.63 -2.21 -12.98
N LEU A 392 -5.13 -3.28 -13.59
CA LEU A 392 -4.57 -3.93 -14.79
C LEU A 392 -4.85 -3.18 -16.10
N GLU A 393 -5.82 -2.26 -16.11
CA GLU A 393 -6.25 -1.58 -17.35
C GLU A 393 -5.11 -0.78 -17.99
N GLY A 394 -4.74 -1.15 -19.23
CA GLY A 394 -3.68 -0.48 -20.00
C GLY A 394 -2.24 -0.84 -19.59
N ARG A 395 -2.05 -1.98 -18.90
CA ARG A 395 -0.73 -2.51 -18.50
C ARG A 395 -0.23 -3.57 -19.48
#